data_d7732969f77b48d4cd15a06bbfc6732b
#
_entry.id   d7732969f77b48d4cd15a06bbfc6732b
#
_cell.length_a   1.000
_cell.length_b   1.000
_cell.length_c   1.000
_cell.angle_alpha   90.00
_cell.angle_beta   90.00
_cell.angle_gamma   90.00
#
_symmetry.space_group_name_H-M   'P 1'
#
loop_
_entity.id
_entity.type
_entity.pdbx_description
1 polymer ?
#
loop_
_entity_poly.entity_id
_entity_poly.type
_entity_poly.pdbx_seq_one_letter_code
_entity_poly.pdbx_strand_id
1 'polypeptide(L)'
;MGNVLSIRNSENNKDLSTMLKTLDAECRNCAPITPLECINRCHVYKLKNEFRKLRETMNKPNYLKELYNALKNETRLHILKSIVNGRYSVSQLQQELKKTGHSHSQETINEEYLQPLMAVGLATESRDEYYATTFGGRLTELLIEFPEFVEVLPAHSECYEEMLLRALLPGPKTFESIENIISPKIASRILKRLRQVGLIQTPEERDYIFFFKSKRDPNKEAFTVTERKIYEAIPKEGISAGKLAKETELSMRRTYKYLRGLKGKKLVFIRRTPKAYGLTDKGEMLATVLQEVQQIVDETWMSSQQIFNNSCNNA
;
A
#
# COMPACT_ATOMS: atom_id res chain seq x y z
N MET A 1 -1.45 -11.63 18.28
CA MET A 1 -0.05 -11.63 17.84
C MET A 1 0.29 -10.24 17.32
N GLY A 2 0.34 -9.28 18.22
CA GLY A 2 0.75 -7.90 17.92
C GLY A 2 2.14 -7.69 18.49
N ASN A 3 3.00 -6.95 17.79
CA ASN A 3 4.33 -6.48 18.21
C ASN A 3 5.59 -7.18 17.67
N VAL A 4 5.60 -7.73 16.47
CA VAL A 4 6.88 -8.15 15.88
C VAL A 4 7.47 -7.11 14.92
N LEU A 5 6.66 -6.23 14.31
CA LEU A 5 7.13 -5.20 13.37
C LEU A 5 7.65 -3.92 14.05
N SER A 6 7.27 -3.66 15.30
CA SER A 6 7.65 -2.42 16.00
C SER A 6 9.09 -2.40 16.55
N ILE A 7 9.77 -3.53 16.65
CA ILE A 7 11.06 -3.62 17.36
C ILE A 7 12.27 -3.52 16.41
N ARG A 8 12.11 -3.82 15.11
CA ARG A 8 13.25 -3.73 14.16
C ARG A 8 13.51 -2.34 13.59
N ASN A 9 12.54 -1.42 13.65
CA ASN A 9 12.67 -0.07 13.06
C ASN A 9 13.49 0.93 13.87
N SER A 10 13.93 0.64 15.09
CA SER A 10 14.60 1.65 15.91
C SER A 10 16.13 1.71 15.79
N GLU A 11 16.79 0.70 15.25
CA GLU A 11 18.28 0.69 15.20
C GLU A 11 18.89 0.98 13.82
N ASN A 12 18.16 0.77 12.71
CA ASN A 12 18.67 1.02 11.35
C ASN A 12 18.18 2.33 10.71
N ASN A 13 17.23 3.02 11.33
CA ASN A 13 16.76 4.33 10.85
C ASN A 13 17.72 5.43 11.34
N LYS A 14 18.98 5.39 10.96
CA LYS A 14 19.75 6.63 10.87
C LYS A 14 19.04 7.43 9.78
N ASP A 15 18.20 8.36 10.26
CA ASP A 15 17.45 9.31 9.44
C ASP A 15 18.35 9.79 8.30
N LEU A 16 17.88 9.68 7.05
CA LEU A 16 18.60 10.10 5.86
C LEU A 16 19.11 11.54 6.01
N SER A 17 18.36 12.37 6.74
CA SER A 17 18.74 13.75 7.08
C SER A 17 19.98 13.79 7.97
N THR A 18 20.14 12.86 8.90
CA THR A 18 21.32 12.73 9.76
C THR A 18 22.52 12.24 8.95
N MET A 19 22.34 11.26 8.06
CA MET A 19 23.38 10.83 7.13
C MET A 19 23.89 11.99 6.26
N LEU A 20 22.98 12.79 5.71
CA LEU A 20 23.33 13.92 4.86
C LEU A 20 24.06 15.03 5.62
N LYS A 21 23.65 15.32 6.87
CA LYS A 21 24.37 16.27 7.75
C LYS A 21 25.79 15.79 8.01
N THR A 22 25.97 14.49 8.23
CA THR A 22 27.31 13.90 8.42
C THR A 22 28.15 14.03 7.16
N LEU A 23 27.58 13.74 5.98
CA LEU A 23 28.26 13.90 4.69
C LEU A 23 28.62 15.38 4.40
N ASP A 24 27.77 16.32 4.78
CA ASP A 24 28.07 17.75 4.65
C ASP A 24 29.19 18.19 5.60
N ALA A 25 29.24 17.67 6.82
CA ALA A 25 30.31 17.92 7.77
C ALA A 25 31.64 17.35 7.26
N GLU A 26 31.67 16.14 6.74
CA GLU A 26 32.83 15.54 6.10
C GLU A 26 33.36 16.38 4.93
N CYS A 27 32.44 16.87 4.07
CA CYS A 27 32.77 17.69 2.91
C CYS A 27 33.38 19.05 3.31
N ARG A 28 32.88 19.70 4.39
CA ARG A 28 33.39 20.98 4.88
C ARG A 28 34.79 20.85 5.48
N ASN A 29 35.09 19.73 6.09
CA ASN A 29 36.38 19.47 6.73
C ASN A 29 37.41 18.87 5.76
N CYS A 30 37.02 18.63 4.49
CA CYS A 30 37.91 18.08 3.48
C CYS A 30 38.90 19.17 3.00
N ALA A 31 40.21 18.91 3.07
CA ALA A 31 41.17 19.77 2.43
C ALA A 31 40.96 19.79 0.91
N PRO A 32 41.02 20.96 0.25
CA PRO A 32 40.73 21.05 -1.18
C PRO A 32 41.78 20.30 -1.98
N ILE A 33 41.40 19.12 -2.40
CA ILE A 33 42.05 18.37 -3.46
C ILE A 33 41.52 18.97 -4.77
N THR A 34 42.17 18.76 -5.87
CA THR A 34 41.72 19.28 -7.14
C THR A 34 40.24 18.87 -7.44
N PRO A 35 39.45 19.70 -8.13
CA PRO A 35 38.06 19.34 -8.48
C PRO A 35 37.95 17.97 -9.16
N LEU A 36 38.96 17.57 -9.94
CA LEU A 36 38.99 16.26 -10.61
C LEU A 36 39.11 15.09 -9.62
N GLU A 37 39.83 15.26 -8.52
CA GLU A 37 39.92 14.21 -7.49
C GLU A 37 38.60 14.08 -6.70
N CYS A 38 37.93 15.20 -6.43
CA CYS A 38 36.56 15.14 -5.87
C CYS A 38 35.61 14.33 -6.77
N ILE A 39 35.60 14.62 -8.07
CA ILE A 39 34.73 13.93 -9.02
C ILE A 39 35.05 12.43 -9.11
N ASN A 40 36.33 12.09 -9.16
CA ASN A 40 36.75 10.71 -9.45
C ASN A 40 36.84 9.83 -8.21
N ARG A 41 37.23 10.35 -7.06
CA ARG A 41 37.63 9.57 -5.87
C ARG A 41 36.72 9.79 -4.66
N CYS A 42 36.14 11.00 -4.51
CA CYS A 42 35.40 11.33 -3.30
C CYS A 42 34.03 10.60 -3.25
N HIS A 43 33.84 9.79 -2.22
CA HIS A 43 32.56 9.06 -2.00
C HIS A 43 31.42 10.02 -1.67
N VAL A 44 31.68 11.11 -0.93
CA VAL A 44 30.68 12.14 -0.60
C VAL A 44 30.16 12.83 -1.85
N TYR A 45 31.05 13.18 -2.79
CA TYR A 45 30.69 13.78 -4.07
C TYR A 45 29.80 12.80 -4.89
N LYS A 46 30.16 11.52 -4.93
CA LYS A 46 29.39 10.50 -5.65
C LYS A 46 27.99 10.36 -5.08
N LEU A 47 27.86 10.27 -3.76
CA LEU A 47 26.56 10.21 -3.08
C LEU A 47 25.71 11.47 -3.34
N LYS A 48 26.30 12.66 -3.20
CA LYS A 48 25.61 13.91 -3.51
C LYS A 48 25.11 13.95 -4.96
N ASN A 49 25.93 13.47 -5.90
CA ASN A 49 25.54 13.41 -7.31
C ASN A 49 24.44 12.37 -7.57
N GLU A 50 24.46 11.24 -6.89
CA GLU A 50 23.39 10.23 -6.89
C GLU A 50 22.06 10.85 -6.42
N PHE A 51 22.06 11.54 -5.28
CA PHE A 51 20.87 12.23 -4.77
C PHE A 51 20.36 13.33 -5.71
N ARG A 52 21.27 14.06 -6.38
CA ARG A 52 20.86 15.05 -7.38
C ARG A 52 20.14 14.41 -8.56
N LYS A 53 20.69 13.35 -9.14
CA LYS A 53 20.06 12.60 -10.22
C LYS A 53 18.73 12.01 -9.80
N LEU A 54 18.66 11.46 -8.59
CA LEU A 54 17.43 10.88 -8.04
C LEU A 54 16.35 11.96 -7.90
N ARG A 55 16.68 13.15 -7.43
CA ARG A 55 15.75 14.28 -7.36
C ARG A 55 15.22 14.68 -8.73
N GLU A 56 16.07 14.79 -9.75
CA GLU A 56 15.63 15.07 -11.12
C GLU A 56 14.65 14.01 -11.63
N THR A 57 14.88 12.76 -11.27
CA THR A 57 14.02 11.63 -11.60
C THR A 57 12.68 11.70 -10.85
N MET A 58 12.71 11.95 -9.55
CA MET A 58 11.51 12.04 -8.69
C MET A 58 10.61 13.24 -9.01
N ASN A 59 11.15 14.29 -9.64
CA ASN A 59 10.39 15.47 -10.10
C ASN A 59 9.46 15.18 -11.29
N LYS A 60 9.62 14.04 -11.94
CA LYS A 60 8.78 13.69 -13.09
C LYS A 60 7.34 13.49 -12.65
N PRO A 61 6.36 14.02 -13.40
CA PRO A 61 4.98 13.68 -13.17
C PRO A 61 4.79 12.17 -13.28
N ASN A 62 4.03 11.58 -12.39
CA ASN A 62 3.79 10.12 -12.29
C ASN A 62 5.00 9.26 -11.86
N TYR A 63 5.98 9.82 -11.17
CA TYR A 63 7.15 9.09 -10.68
C TYR A 63 6.79 7.80 -9.93
N LEU A 64 5.84 7.85 -8.98
CA LEU A 64 5.39 6.65 -8.25
C LEU A 64 4.86 5.55 -9.16
N LYS A 65 4.15 5.92 -10.22
CA LYS A 65 3.68 4.96 -11.21
C LYS A 65 4.84 4.29 -11.94
N GLU A 66 5.84 5.06 -12.34
CA GLU A 66 7.04 4.53 -13.01
C GLU A 66 7.81 3.62 -12.05
N LEU A 67 7.94 4.02 -10.78
CA LEU A 67 8.56 3.23 -9.71
C LEU A 67 7.84 1.89 -9.53
N TYR A 68 6.51 1.89 -9.37
CA TYR A 68 5.76 0.65 -9.23
C TYR A 68 5.81 -0.22 -10.48
N ASN A 69 5.80 0.37 -11.66
CA ASN A 69 5.97 -0.38 -12.91
C ASN A 69 7.36 -1.03 -13.01
N ALA A 70 8.40 -0.37 -12.54
CA ALA A 70 9.74 -0.94 -12.48
C ALA A 70 9.81 -2.11 -11.49
N LEU A 71 9.16 -2.00 -10.33
CA LEU A 71 9.13 -3.01 -9.28
C LEU A 71 8.18 -4.18 -9.56
N LYS A 72 7.20 -4.04 -10.45
CA LYS A 72 6.17 -5.05 -10.74
C LYS A 72 6.69 -6.31 -11.43
N ASN A 73 7.91 -6.33 -11.88
CA ASN A 73 8.51 -7.45 -12.59
C ASN A 73 9.39 -8.28 -11.67
N GLU A 74 9.09 -9.57 -11.53
CA GLU A 74 9.81 -10.49 -10.67
C GLU A 74 11.30 -10.58 -11.00
N THR A 75 11.64 -10.62 -12.29
CA THR A 75 13.04 -10.65 -12.75
C THR A 75 13.78 -9.37 -12.36
N ARG A 76 13.13 -8.19 -12.47
CA ARG A 76 13.72 -6.92 -12.01
C ARG A 76 13.96 -6.91 -10.51
N LEU A 77 13.02 -7.41 -9.71
CA LEU A 77 13.23 -7.54 -8.27
C LEU A 77 14.38 -8.50 -7.95
N HIS A 78 14.50 -9.59 -8.70
CA HIS A 78 15.60 -10.54 -8.53
C HIS A 78 16.96 -9.87 -8.86
N ILE A 79 17.03 -9.15 -9.96
CA ILE A 79 18.23 -8.36 -10.33
C ILE A 79 18.54 -7.33 -9.25
N LEU A 80 17.53 -6.59 -8.80
CA LEU A 80 17.71 -5.57 -7.76
C LEU A 80 18.26 -6.18 -6.46
N LYS A 81 17.73 -7.33 -6.03
CA LYS A 81 18.26 -8.10 -4.89
C LYS A 81 19.73 -8.48 -5.07
N SER A 82 20.11 -8.90 -6.27
CA SER A 82 21.52 -9.26 -6.55
C SER A 82 22.44 -8.05 -6.44
N ILE A 83 22.08 -6.93 -7.08
CA ILE A 83 22.94 -5.74 -7.16
C ILE A 83 22.97 -4.92 -5.85
N VAL A 84 22.09 -5.17 -4.89
CA VAL A 84 22.19 -4.60 -3.52
C VAL A 84 23.39 -5.17 -2.79
N ASN A 85 23.73 -6.43 -3.01
CA ASN A 85 24.82 -7.12 -2.33
C ASN A 85 26.18 -6.93 -3.00
N GLY A 86 26.23 -6.27 -4.16
CA GLY A 86 27.51 -6.08 -4.86
C GLY A 86 27.36 -5.37 -6.20
N ARG A 87 28.47 -5.40 -6.96
CA ARG A 87 28.52 -4.86 -8.31
C ARG A 87 28.55 -6.00 -9.30
N TYR A 88 27.77 -5.90 -10.34
CA TYR A 88 27.61 -6.95 -11.33
C TYR A 88 27.66 -6.39 -12.74
N SER A 89 28.43 -7.05 -13.60
CA SER A 89 28.31 -6.85 -15.06
C SER A 89 27.06 -7.54 -15.59
N VAL A 90 26.60 -7.16 -16.77
CA VAL A 90 25.43 -7.81 -17.42
C VAL A 90 25.65 -9.33 -17.58
N SER A 91 26.88 -9.74 -17.87
CA SER A 91 27.23 -11.17 -18.02
C SER A 91 27.11 -11.94 -16.70
N GLN A 92 27.49 -11.33 -15.58
CA GLN A 92 27.34 -11.93 -14.25
C GLN A 92 25.87 -12.01 -13.87
N LEU A 93 25.07 -10.96 -14.10
CA LEU A 93 23.63 -10.99 -13.89
C LEU A 93 22.94 -12.07 -14.72
N GLN A 94 23.38 -12.26 -15.97
CA GLN A 94 22.87 -13.34 -16.80
C GLN A 94 23.12 -14.73 -16.19
N GLN A 95 24.30 -14.93 -15.60
CA GLN A 95 24.64 -16.18 -14.94
C GLN A 95 23.79 -16.39 -13.67
N GLU A 96 23.58 -15.35 -12.87
CA GLU A 96 22.71 -15.42 -11.67
C GLU A 96 21.25 -15.74 -12.05
N LEU A 97 20.72 -15.09 -13.08
CA LEU A 97 19.36 -15.35 -13.57
C LEU A 97 19.21 -16.78 -14.11
N LYS A 98 20.21 -17.32 -14.77
CA LYS A 98 20.19 -18.73 -15.22
C LYS A 98 20.09 -19.71 -14.06
N LYS A 99 20.75 -19.44 -12.92
CA LYS A 99 20.66 -20.28 -11.72
C LYS A 99 19.23 -20.36 -11.16
N THR A 100 18.44 -19.33 -11.37
CA THR A 100 17.02 -19.25 -10.92
C THR A 100 16.03 -19.67 -12.00
N GLY A 101 16.51 -20.20 -13.12
CA GLY A 101 15.66 -20.71 -14.21
C GLY A 101 15.26 -19.65 -15.24
N HIS A 102 15.75 -18.42 -15.13
CA HIS A 102 15.48 -17.35 -16.09
C HIS A 102 16.59 -17.25 -17.12
N SER A 103 16.28 -17.58 -18.37
CA SER A 103 17.24 -17.51 -19.49
C SER A 103 16.91 -16.30 -20.38
N HIS A 104 17.69 -15.24 -20.25
CA HIS A 104 17.55 -14.01 -21.03
C HIS A 104 18.84 -13.64 -21.74
N SER A 105 18.74 -12.93 -22.89
CA SER A 105 19.91 -12.35 -23.55
C SER A 105 20.48 -11.19 -22.73
N GLN A 106 21.74 -10.83 -22.95
CA GLN A 106 22.34 -9.67 -22.28
C GLN A 106 21.65 -8.37 -22.68
N GLU A 107 21.21 -8.27 -23.92
CA GLU A 107 20.44 -7.14 -24.44
C GLU A 107 19.09 -6.99 -23.68
N THR A 108 18.34 -8.08 -23.54
CA THR A 108 17.09 -8.12 -22.76
C THR A 108 17.33 -7.70 -21.29
N ILE A 109 18.43 -8.21 -20.70
CA ILE A 109 18.76 -7.84 -19.30
C ILE A 109 19.02 -6.34 -19.18
N ASN A 110 19.75 -5.78 -20.14
CA ASN A 110 20.03 -4.36 -20.13
C ASN A 110 18.77 -3.51 -20.40
N GLU A 111 18.08 -3.76 -21.49
CA GLU A 111 16.99 -2.91 -21.97
C GLU A 111 15.69 -3.08 -21.17
N GLU A 112 15.29 -4.33 -20.91
CA GLU A 112 14.00 -4.61 -20.28
C GLU A 112 14.05 -4.61 -18.74
N TYR A 113 15.24 -4.87 -18.15
CA TYR A 113 15.32 -5.01 -16.69
C TYR A 113 16.17 -3.92 -16.04
N LEU A 114 17.39 -3.66 -16.50
CA LEU A 114 18.27 -2.66 -15.86
C LEU A 114 17.83 -1.22 -16.19
N GLN A 115 17.54 -0.90 -17.43
CA GLN A 115 17.11 0.44 -17.84
C GLN A 115 15.89 0.95 -17.06
N PRO A 116 14.80 0.20 -16.87
CA PRO A 116 13.69 0.63 -16.05
C PRO A 116 14.05 0.87 -14.58
N LEU A 117 14.95 0.06 -13.99
CA LEU A 117 15.42 0.26 -12.63
C LEU A 117 16.26 1.55 -12.51
N MET A 118 17.11 1.81 -13.50
CA MET A 118 17.90 3.04 -13.55
C MET A 118 17.03 4.27 -13.81
N ALA A 119 16.02 4.16 -14.65
CA ALA A 119 15.09 5.25 -14.98
C ALA A 119 14.32 5.78 -13.77
N VAL A 120 14.10 4.95 -12.75
CA VAL A 120 13.46 5.33 -11.48
C VAL A 120 14.46 5.52 -10.33
N GLY A 121 15.75 5.41 -10.59
CA GLY A 121 16.79 5.66 -9.62
C GLY A 121 17.05 4.54 -8.60
N LEU A 122 16.59 3.31 -8.88
CA LEU A 122 16.85 2.13 -8.02
C LEU A 122 18.22 1.52 -8.25
N ALA A 123 18.73 1.61 -9.47
CA ALA A 123 20.03 1.12 -9.88
C ALA A 123 20.82 2.23 -10.54
N THR A 124 22.13 2.06 -10.58
CA THR A 124 23.06 2.94 -11.30
C THR A 124 24.20 2.12 -11.89
N GLU A 125 24.90 2.70 -12.86
CA GLU A 125 26.01 2.07 -13.57
C GLU A 125 27.30 2.84 -13.35
N SER A 126 28.41 2.14 -13.19
CA SER A 126 29.75 2.70 -13.19
C SER A 126 30.75 1.67 -13.73
N ARG A 127 31.44 2.00 -14.83
CA ARG A 127 32.46 1.15 -15.47
C ARG A 127 31.91 -0.22 -15.90
N ASP A 128 30.78 -0.21 -16.57
CA ASP A 128 30.06 -1.42 -17.05
C ASP A 128 29.60 -2.38 -15.94
N GLU A 129 29.60 -1.89 -14.68
CA GLU A 129 29.07 -2.60 -13.52
C GLU A 129 27.84 -1.89 -12.96
N TYR A 130 26.83 -2.65 -12.63
CA TYR A 130 25.55 -2.21 -12.09
C TYR A 130 25.48 -2.48 -10.59
N TYR A 131 24.94 -1.54 -9.84
CA TYR A 131 24.73 -1.67 -8.39
C TYR A 131 23.49 -0.88 -7.96
N ALA A 132 22.91 -1.26 -6.84
CA ALA A 132 21.76 -0.54 -6.29
C ALA A 132 22.19 0.82 -5.73
N THR A 133 21.37 1.84 -5.95
CA THR A 133 21.50 3.11 -5.26
C THR A 133 21.12 2.95 -3.78
N THR A 134 21.46 3.93 -2.93
CA THR A 134 21.02 3.94 -1.52
C THR A 134 19.50 3.84 -1.41
N PHE A 135 18.78 4.53 -2.29
CA PHE A 135 17.31 4.42 -2.39
C PHE A 135 16.84 3.02 -2.80
N GLY A 136 17.48 2.44 -3.84
CA GLY A 136 17.19 1.08 -4.30
C GLY A 136 17.46 0.03 -3.22
N GLY A 137 18.53 0.17 -2.43
CA GLY A 137 18.83 -0.70 -1.31
C GLY A 137 17.74 -0.70 -0.25
N ARG A 138 17.33 0.49 0.23
CA ARG A 138 16.26 0.65 1.22
C ARG A 138 14.94 0.03 0.77
N LEU A 139 14.54 0.28 -0.48
CA LEU A 139 13.32 -0.31 -1.03
C LEU A 139 13.42 -1.83 -1.18
N THR A 140 14.59 -2.34 -1.56
CA THR A 140 14.78 -3.79 -1.69
C THR A 140 14.65 -4.48 -0.34
N GLU A 141 15.24 -3.95 0.72
CA GLU A 141 15.12 -4.48 2.08
C GLU A 141 13.65 -4.56 2.53
N LEU A 142 12.88 -3.51 2.23
CA LEU A 142 11.44 -3.50 2.53
C LEU A 142 10.66 -4.54 1.72
N LEU A 143 10.95 -4.69 0.43
CA LEU A 143 10.16 -5.51 -0.48
C LEU A 143 10.52 -7.01 -0.47
N ILE A 144 11.71 -7.37 0.04
CA ILE A 144 12.12 -8.79 0.15
C ILE A 144 11.13 -9.61 0.98
N GLU A 145 10.52 -9.00 1.98
CA GLU A 145 9.58 -9.68 2.88
C GLU A 145 8.16 -9.81 2.29
N PHE A 146 7.89 -9.17 1.13
CA PHE A 146 6.56 -9.08 0.54
C PHE A 146 6.52 -9.44 -0.96
N PRO A 147 6.68 -10.72 -1.32
CA PRO A 147 6.64 -11.15 -2.72
C PRO A 147 5.30 -10.84 -3.40
N GLU A 148 4.19 -10.80 -2.66
CA GLU A 148 2.87 -10.44 -3.17
C GLU A 148 2.76 -9.00 -3.67
N PHE A 149 3.69 -8.14 -3.31
CA PHE A 149 3.76 -6.76 -3.80
C PHE A 149 3.72 -6.69 -5.33
N VAL A 150 4.42 -7.63 -5.99
CA VAL A 150 4.46 -7.72 -7.47
C VAL A 150 3.09 -7.99 -8.07
N GLU A 151 2.30 -8.86 -7.44
CA GLU A 151 0.96 -9.24 -7.95
C GLU A 151 -0.07 -8.13 -7.81
N VAL A 152 0.07 -7.30 -6.78
CA VAL A 152 -0.93 -6.31 -6.38
C VAL A 152 -0.64 -4.93 -6.91
N LEU A 153 0.62 -4.61 -7.19
CA LEU A 153 1.02 -3.30 -7.69
C LEU A 153 0.26 -2.90 -8.96
N PRO A 154 -0.09 -1.62 -9.07
CA PRO A 154 -1.13 -1.16 -9.96
C PRO A 154 -0.84 -1.45 -11.42
N ALA A 155 -1.83 -2.06 -12.08
CA ALA A 155 -1.89 -2.17 -13.54
C ALA A 155 -2.39 -0.87 -14.18
N HIS A 156 -2.74 0.15 -13.39
CA HIS A 156 -3.39 1.37 -13.84
C HIS A 156 -2.50 2.60 -13.72
N SER A 157 -2.83 3.61 -14.51
CA SER A 157 -2.05 4.83 -14.63
C SER A 157 -2.00 5.72 -13.37
N GLU A 158 -2.87 5.50 -12.39
CA GLU A 158 -3.07 6.42 -11.28
C GLU A 158 -2.95 5.77 -9.88
N CYS A 159 -2.34 4.59 -9.77
CA CYS A 159 -2.10 3.91 -8.48
C CYS A 159 -3.32 3.83 -7.54
N TYR A 160 -4.52 3.66 -8.11
CA TYR A 160 -5.78 3.64 -7.34
C TYR A 160 -5.85 2.53 -6.29
N GLU A 161 -5.22 1.37 -6.57
CA GLU A 161 -5.14 0.26 -5.62
C GLU A 161 -4.40 0.67 -4.35
N GLU A 162 -3.26 1.35 -4.50
CA GLU A 162 -2.50 1.90 -3.39
C GLU A 162 -3.31 2.93 -2.62
N MET A 163 -3.91 3.91 -3.33
CA MET A 163 -4.73 4.94 -2.70
C MET A 163 -5.85 4.33 -1.86
N LEU A 164 -6.50 3.27 -2.36
CA LEU A 164 -7.58 2.61 -1.66
C LEU A 164 -7.08 1.81 -0.45
N LEU A 165 -6.00 1.04 -0.60
CA LEU A 165 -5.43 0.27 0.51
C LEU A 165 -4.98 1.20 1.64
N ARG A 166 -4.30 2.29 1.33
CA ARG A 166 -3.90 3.31 2.32
C ARG A 166 -5.10 4.01 2.97
N ALA A 167 -6.14 4.30 2.19
CA ALA A 167 -7.36 4.91 2.72
C ALA A 167 -8.11 4.01 3.71
N LEU A 168 -7.96 2.68 3.59
CA LEU A 168 -8.59 1.69 4.47
C LEU A 168 -7.77 1.38 5.72
N LEU A 169 -6.50 1.80 5.81
CA LEU A 169 -5.64 1.57 6.99
C LEU A 169 -6.24 2.09 8.32
N PRO A 170 -6.83 3.29 8.37
CA PRO A 170 -7.43 3.79 9.62
C PRO A 170 -8.69 3.03 10.06
N GLY A 171 -9.24 2.18 9.18
CA GLY A 171 -10.43 1.38 9.46
C GLY A 171 -11.37 1.23 8.27
N PRO A 172 -12.41 0.40 8.41
CA PRO A 172 -13.37 0.13 7.34
C PRO A 172 -14.10 1.38 6.85
N LYS A 173 -14.28 1.50 5.53
CA LYS A 173 -14.99 2.60 4.87
C LYS A 173 -16.19 2.10 4.07
N THR A 174 -17.24 2.91 4.04
CA THR A 174 -18.40 2.68 3.18
C THR A 174 -18.06 2.96 1.72
N PHE A 175 -18.84 2.42 0.79
CA PHE A 175 -18.65 2.68 -0.64
C PHE A 175 -18.73 4.19 -0.95
N GLU A 176 -19.68 4.89 -0.34
CA GLU A 176 -19.83 6.35 -0.47
C GLU A 176 -18.57 7.12 -0.02
N SER A 177 -17.93 6.69 1.07
CA SER A 177 -16.66 7.28 1.52
C SER A 177 -15.51 7.00 0.53
N ILE A 178 -15.55 5.87 -0.16
CA ILE A 178 -14.55 5.49 -1.17
C ILE A 178 -14.76 6.29 -2.47
N GLU A 179 -16.02 6.56 -2.85
CA GLU A 179 -16.36 7.39 -4.02
C GLU A 179 -15.83 8.82 -3.93
N ASN A 180 -15.62 9.33 -2.73
CA ASN A 180 -14.97 10.64 -2.53
C ASN A 180 -13.47 10.62 -2.82
N ILE A 181 -12.85 9.44 -2.91
CA ILE A 181 -11.42 9.26 -3.18
C ILE A 181 -11.19 8.87 -4.64
N ILE A 182 -12.03 7.98 -5.18
CA ILE A 182 -11.88 7.37 -6.50
C ILE A 182 -13.25 7.31 -7.17
N SER A 183 -13.31 7.58 -8.47
CA SER A 183 -14.59 7.54 -9.20
C SER A 183 -15.33 6.19 -9.02
N PRO A 184 -16.67 6.18 -8.93
CA PRO A 184 -17.48 4.99 -8.59
C PRO A 184 -17.22 3.78 -9.50
N LYS A 185 -17.03 4.02 -10.80
CA LYS A 185 -16.78 2.98 -11.79
C LYS A 185 -15.43 2.29 -11.56
N ILE A 186 -14.41 3.07 -11.24
CA ILE A 186 -13.06 2.58 -10.95
C ILE A 186 -13.06 1.88 -9.59
N ALA A 187 -13.64 2.50 -8.55
CA ALA A 187 -13.75 1.95 -7.21
C ALA A 187 -14.37 0.56 -7.20
N SER A 188 -15.51 0.37 -7.88
CA SER A 188 -16.18 -0.94 -7.97
C SER A 188 -15.29 -2.03 -8.57
N ARG A 189 -14.50 -1.70 -9.60
CA ARG A 189 -13.60 -2.65 -10.27
C ARG A 189 -12.42 -3.02 -9.37
N ILE A 190 -11.83 -2.03 -8.70
CA ILE A 190 -10.69 -2.22 -7.81
C ILE A 190 -11.11 -3.01 -6.57
N LEU A 191 -12.20 -2.65 -5.92
CA LEU A 191 -12.74 -3.38 -4.78
C LEU A 191 -13.01 -4.85 -5.11
N LYS A 192 -13.59 -5.13 -6.30
CA LYS A 192 -13.78 -6.51 -6.75
C LYS A 192 -12.44 -7.24 -6.87
N ARG A 193 -11.43 -6.64 -7.49
CA ARG A 193 -10.10 -7.22 -7.67
C ARG A 193 -9.40 -7.47 -6.34
N LEU A 194 -9.31 -6.45 -5.47
CA LEU A 194 -8.65 -6.57 -4.17
C LEU A 194 -9.33 -7.62 -3.28
N ARG A 195 -10.65 -7.77 -3.39
CA ARG A 195 -11.38 -8.85 -2.71
C ARG A 195 -11.03 -10.23 -3.27
N GLN A 196 -10.91 -10.36 -4.59
CA GLN A 196 -10.54 -11.63 -5.23
C GLN A 196 -9.14 -12.11 -4.81
N VAL A 197 -8.19 -11.20 -4.64
CA VAL A 197 -6.83 -11.52 -4.16
C VAL A 197 -6.73 -11.55 -2.62
N GLY A 198 -7.84 -11.39 -1.90
CA GLY A 198 -7.91 -11.54 -0.46
C GLY A 198 -7.30 -10.40 0.35
N LEU A 199 -7.18 -9.20 -0.20
CA LEU A 199 -6.62 -8.02 0.50
C LEU A 199 -7.67 -7.20 1.23
N ILE A 200 -8.91 -7.24 0.77
CA ILE A 200 -10.03 -6.57 1.43
C ILE A 200 -11.16 -7.55 1.72
N GLN A 201 -11.90 -7.24 2.75
CA GLN A 201 -13.08 -7.97 3.15
C GLN A 201 -14.23 -7.00 3.43
N THR A 202 -15.44 -7.51 3.32
CA THR A 202 -16.59 -6.89 3.95
C THR A 202 -16.73 -7.49 5.33
N PRO A 203 -16.89 -6.69 6.40
CA PRO A 203 -17.12 -7.24 7.74
C PRO A 203 -18.20 -8.34 7.73
N GLU A 204 -18.00 -9.37 8.54
CA GLU A 204 -18.85 -10.58 8.55
C GLU A 204 -20.29 -10.33 9.00
N GLU A 205 -20.63 -9.17 9.51
CA GLU A 205 -22.01 -8.80 9.74
C GLU A 205 -22.75 -8.73 8.40
N ARG A 206 -23.14 -9.92 7.94
CA ARG A 206 -23.85 -10.13 6.66
C ARG A 206 -25.22 -9.47 6.61
N ASP A 207 -25.71 -9.01 7.75
CA ASP A 207 -27.03 -8.44 7.89
C ASP A 207 -26.97 -6.92 7.78
N TYR A 208 -26.94 -6.43 6.54
CA TYR A 208 -27.03 -4.98 6.26
C TYR A 208 -28.44 -4.44 6.37
N ILE A 209 -29.38 -5.27 6.76
CA ILE A 209 -30.80 -4.92 6.93
C ILE A 209 -31.14 -5.08 8.39
N PHE A 210 -31.38 -3.95 9.03
CA PHE A 210 -31.82 -3.91 10.42
C PHE A 210 -33.27 -3.53 10.51
N PHE A 211 -33.97 -4.18 11.43
CA PHE A 211 -35.37 -3.94 11.75
C PHE A 211 -35.44 -3.17 13.07
N PHE A 212 -36.23 -2.09 13.04
CA PHE A 212 -36.40 -1.19 14.17
C PHE A 212 -37.88 -1.08 14.53
N LYS A 213 -38.20 -0.91 15.83
CA LYS A 213 -39.54 -0.56 16.26
C LYS A 213 -39.88 0.84 15.77
N SER A 214 -41.11 1.01 15.24
CA SER A 214 -41.63 2.35 14.95
C SER A 214 -42.13 3.03 16.21
N LYS A 215 -42.41 4.33 16.13
CA LYS A 215 -43.03 5.10 17.23
C LYS A 215 -44.52 4.82 17.39
N ARG A 216 -45.10 3.94 16.54
CA ARG A 216 -46.52 3.62 16.58
C ARG A 216 -46.84 2.73 17.79
N ASP A 217 -47.98 3.01 18.46
CA ASP A 217 -48.40 2.26 19.63
C ASP A 217 -48.79 0.82 19.21
N PRO A 218 -48.07 -0.21 19.72
CA PRO A 218 -48.36 -1.59 19.38
C PRO A 218 -49.71 -2.09 19.92
N ASN A 219 -50.24 -1.46 20.97
CA ASN A 219 -51.49 -1.89 21.59
C ASN A 219 -52.73 -1.61 20.74
N LYS A 220 -52.59 -0.79 19.69
CA LYS A 220 -53.69 -0.51 18.73
C LYS A 220 -53.82 -1.53 17.61
N GLU A 221 -52.90 -2.51 17.56
CA GLU A 221 -52.88 -3.53 16.50
C GLU A 221 -53.06 -4.93 17.08
N ALA A 222 -53.80 -5.76 16.35
CA ALA A 222 -53.93 -7.17 16.72
C ALA A 222 -52.64 -7.94 16.40
N PHE A 223 -52.01 -8.52 17.42
CA PHE A 223 -50.86 -9.39 17.32
C PHE A 223 -51.22 -10.85 17.45
N THR A 224 -50.63 -11.68 16.64
CA THR A 224 -50.52 -13.10 16.98
C THR A 224 -49.44 -13.26 18.08
N VAL A 225 -49.50 -14.34 18.84
CA VAL A 225 -48.49 -14.64 19.90
C VAL A 225 -47.06 -14.57 19.35
N THR A 226 -46.83 -15.12 18.16
CA THR A 226 -45.51 -15.12 17.53
C THR A 226 -45.10 -13.73 17.03
N GLU A 227 -46.03 -12.93 16.52
CA GLU A 227 -45.70 -11.54 16.12
C GLU A 227 -45.31 -10.71 17.33
N ARG A 228 -45.98 -10.90 18.47
CA ARG A 228 -45.64 -10.24 19.74
C ARG A 228 -44.26 -10.64 20.20
N LYS A 229 -43.93 -11.94 20.22
CA LYS A 229 -42.58 -12.45 20.56
C LYS A 229 -41.49 -11.80 19.70
N ILE A 230 -41.71 -11.73 18.37
CA ILE A 230 -40.75 -11.10 17.45
C ILE A 230 -40.64 -9.60 17.69
N TYR A 231 -41.76 -8.90 17.87
CA TYR A 231 -41.76 -7.46 18.09
C TYR A 231 -41.04 -7.09 19.38
N GLU A 232 -41.28 -7.82 20.47
CA GLU A 232 -40.64 -7.60 21.77
C GLU A 232 -39.13 -7.84 21.71
N ALA A 233 -38.69 -8.84 20.94
CA ALA A 233 -37.27 -9.15 20.75
C ALA A 233 -36.51 -8.13 19.90
N ILE A 234 -37.15 -7.16 19.24
CA ILE A 234 -36.47 -6.11 18.51
C ILE A 234 -35.98 -5.02 19.50
N PRO A 235 -34.68 -4.81 19.69
CA PRO A 235 -34.14 -3.77 20.56
C PRO A 235 -34.28 -2.37 19.92
N LYS A 236 -34.04 -1.31 20.71
CA LYS A 236 -34.13 0.09 20.25
C LYS A 236 -33.09 0.42 19.17
N GLU A 237 -31.90 -0.16 19.27
CA GLU A 237 -30.79 -0.03 18.35
C GLU A 237 -30.97 -0.80 17.03
N GLY A 238 -32.02 -1.61 16.95
CA GLY A 238 -32.33 -2.44 15.79
C GLY A 238 -31.64 -3.80 15.81
N ILE A 239 -32.17 -4.75 15.04
CA ILE A 239 -31.65 -6.12 14.97
C ILE A 239 -31.73 -6.66 13.54
N SER A 240 -30.77 -7.47 13.15
CA SER A 240 -30.80 -8.18 11.89
C SER A 240 -31.77 -9.38 11.93
N ALA A 241 -32.30 -9.79 10.79
CA ALA A 241 -33.17 -10.95 10.72
C ALA A 241 -32.52 -12.24 11.23
N GLY A 242 -31.21 -12.39 11.00
CA GLY A 242 -30.46 -13.57 11.45
C GLY A 242 -30.32 -13.64 12.97
N LYS A 243 -29.97 -12.53 13.62
CA LYS A 243 -29.91 -12.43 15.07
C LYS A 243 -31.31 -12.65 15.68
N LEU A 244 -32.31 -11.98 15.11
CA LEU A 244 -33.71 -12.13 15.57
C LEU A 244 -34.24 -13.56 15.45
N ALA A 245 -33.89 -14.28 14.38
CA ALA A 245 -34.26 -15.69 14.21
C ALA A 245 -33.64 -16.56 15.30
N LYS A 246 -32.38 -16.32 15.69
CA LYS A 246 -31.72 -17.03 16.78
C LYS A 246 -32.35 -16.73 18.12
N GLU A 247 -32.60 -15.46 18.44
CA GLU A 247 -33.20 -15.04 19.74
C GLU A 247 -34.66 -15.55 19.90
N THR A 248 -35.39 -15.64 18.80
CA THR A 248 -36.77 -16.10 18.84
C THR A 248 -36.94 -17.60 18.60
N GLU A 249 -35.84 -18.30 18.29
CA GLU A 249 -35.78 -19.74 17.94
C GLU A 249 -36.67 -20.09 16.73
N LEU A 250 -36.78 -19.16 15.79
CA LEU A 250 -37.56 -19.34 14.58
C LEU A 250 -36.65 -19.57 13.37
N SER A 251 -37.18 -20.32 12.38
CA SER A 251 -36.46 -20.39 11.10
C SER A 251 -36.47 -19.04 10.40
N MET A 252 -35.43 -18.74 9.61
CA MET A 252 -35.29 -17.51 8.83
C MET A 252 -36.54 -17.21 7.98
N ARG A 253 -37.12 -18.25 7.37
CA ARG A 253 -38.36 -18.12 6.56
C ARG A 253 -39.54 -17.61 7.39
N ARG A 254 -39.72 -18.13 8.61
CA ARG A 254 -40.76 -17.69 9.53
C ARG A 254 -40.51 -16.27 10.04
N THR A 255 -39.31 -15.98 10.43
CA THR A 255 -38.90 -14.65 10.88
C THR A 255 -39.22 -13.59 9.83
N TYR A 256 -38.80 -13.79 8.57
CA TYR A 256 -39.17 -12.87 7.48
C TYR A 256 -40.68 -12.76 7.21
N LYS A 257 -41.42 -13.84 7.33
CA LYS A 257 -42.86 -13.80 7.21
C LYS A 257 -43.49 -12.84 8.22
N TYR A 258 -43.12 -12.97 9.49
CA TYR A 258 -43.66 -12.14 10.56
C TYR A 258 -43.14 -10.69 10.50
N LEU A 259 -41.85 -10.48 10.19
CA LEU A 259 -41.31 -9.15 9.96
C LEU A 259 -42.02 -8.41 8.81
N ARG A 260 -42.39 -9.12 7.76
CA ARG A 260 -43.20 -8.55 6.67
C ARG A 260 -44.62 -8.15 7.14
N GLY A 261 -45.24 -8.97 7.97
CA GLY A 261 -46.53 -8.65 8.60
C GLY A 261 -46.43 -7.40 9.50
N LEU A 262 -45.44 -7.35 10.39
CA LEU A 262 -45.20 -6.22 11.26
C LEU A 262 -44.86 -4.92 10.49
N LYS A 263 -44.13 -5.04 9.38
CA LYS A 263 -43.90 -3.92 8.46
C LYS A 263 -45.17 -3.44 7.79
N GLY A 264 -46.06 -4.35 7.35
CA GLY A 264 -47.35 -4.01 6.81
C GLY A 264 -48.22 -3.24 7.81
N LYS A 265 -48.19 -3.63 9.07
CA LYS A 265 -48.84 -2.91 10.20
C LYS A 265 -48.12 -1.60 10.58
N LYS A 266 -47.05 -1.23 9.91
CA LYS A 266 -46.19 -0.04 10.20
C LYS A 266 -45.62 -0.02 11.61
N LEU A 267 -45.49 -1.17 12.25
CA LEU A 267 -44.91 -1.31 13.60
C LEU A 267 -43.37 -1.48 13.56
N VAL A 268 -42.85 -1.92 12.45
CA VAL A 268 -41.44 -2.13 12.19
C VAL A 268 -41.03 -1.42 10.91
N PHE A 269 -39.88 -0.76 10.92
CA PHE A 269 -39.29 -0.21 9.71
C PHE A 269 -37.89 -0.79 9.48
N ILE A 270 -37.42 -0.66 8.26
CA ILE A 270 -36.14 -1.20 7.82
C ILE A 270 -35.14 -0.04 7.65
N ARG A 271 -33.96 -0.19 8.21
CA ARG A 271 -32.82 0.64 7.87
C ARG A 271 -31.75 -0.26 7.25
N ARG A 272 -31.18 0.18 6.15
CA ARG A 272 -30.03 -0.48 5.54
C ARG A 272 -28.77 0.19 6.05
N THR A 273 -27.84 -0.61 6.57
CA THR A 273 -26.50 -0.14 6.87
C THR A 273 -25.68 -0.25 5.59
N PRO A 274 -24.97 0.80 5.17
CA PRO A 274 -24.12 0.69 3.99
C PRO A 274 -23.02 -0.34 4.23
N LYS A 275 -22.68 -1.09 3.19
CA LYS A 275 -21.55 -2.03 3.24
C LYS A 275 -20.28 -1.26 3.50
N ALA A 276 -19.51 -1.66 4.49
CA ALA A 276 -18.18 -1.18 4.73
C ALA A 276 -17.16 -2.20 4.17
N TYR A 277 -16.06 -1.71 3.68
CA TYR A 277 -14.91 -2.48 3.20
C TYR A 277 -13.77 -2.26 4.19
N GLY A 278 -13.17 -3.33 4.66
CA GLY A 278 -12.01 -3.30 5.55
C GLY A 278 -10.86 -4.07 4.94
N LEU A 279 -9.66 -3.88 5.46
CA LEU A 279 -8.51 -4.68 5.11
C LEU A 279 -8.60 -6.06 5.76
N THR A 280 -8.02 -7.07 5.13
CA THR A 280 -7.64 -8.32 5.77
C THR A 280 -6.26 -8.13 6.42
N ASP A 281 -5.78 -9.07 7.24
CA ASP A 281 -4.43 -9.03 7.80
C ASP A 281 -3.38 -8.87 6.69
N LYS A 282 -3.51 -9.62 5.58
CA LYS A 282 -2.67 -9.50 4.40
C LYS A 282 -2.76 -8.11 3.75
N GLY A 283 -3.98 -7.58 3.65
CA GLY A 283 -4.21 -6.24 3.10
C GLY A 283 -3.63 -5.12 3.98
N GLU A 284 -3.68 -5.27 5.29
CA GLU A 284 -3.09 -4.33 6.24
C GLU A 284 -1.56 -4.32 6.15
N MET A 285 -0.95 -5.50 6.09
CA MET A 285 0.49 -5.64 5.87
C MET A 285 0.92 -4.94 4.58
N LEU A 286 0.25 -5.22 3.46
CA LEU A 286 0.58 -4.60 2.18
C LEU A 286 0.35 -3.08 2.18
N ALA A 287 -0.75 -2.61 2.77
CA ALA A 287 -1.03 -1.18 2.86
C ALA A 287 0.03 -0.45 3.71
N THR A 288 0.54 -1.09 4.76
CA THR A 288 1.66 -0.58 5.57
C THR A 288 2.93 -0.49 4.74
N VAL A 289 3.28 -1.53 3.98
CA VAL A 289 4.44 -1.51 3.08
C VAL A 289 4.33 -0.38 2.05
N LEU A 290 3.16 -0.20 1.44
CA LEU A 290 2.93 0.90 0.49
C LEU A 290 3.07 2.28 1.14
N GLN A 291 2.67 2.41 2.40
CA GLN A 291 2.87 3.64 3.17
C GLN A 291 4.36 3.88 3.45
N GLU A 292 5.10 2.85 3.81
CA GLU A 292 6.55 2.93 4.04
C GLU A 292 7.31 3.24 2.74
N VAL A 293 6.92 2.66 1.60
CA VAL A 293 7.47 3.04 0.28
C VAL A 293 7.27 4.52 0.02
N GLN A 294 6.07 5.04 0.24
CA GLN A 294 5.81 6.48 0.08
C GLN A 294 6.67 7.31 1.02
N GLN A 295 6.78 6.91 2.27
CA GLN A 295 7.61 7.60 3.25
C GLN A 295 9.08 7.63 2.83
N ILE A 296 9.64 6.51 2.35
CA ILE A 296 11.02 6.45 1.83
C ILE A 296 11.19 7.40 0.64
N VAL A 297 10.20 7.46 -0.26
CA VAL A 297 10.23 8.39 -1.40
C VAL A 297 10.22 9.83 -0.92
N ASP A 298 9.33 10.18 0.00
CA ASP A 298 9.19 11.54 0.54
C ASP A 298 10.44 11.97 1.31
N GLU A 299 10.99 11.11 2.17
CA GLU A 299 12.23 11.34 2.89
C GLU A 299 13.42 11.55 1.94
N THR A 300 13.53 10.72 0.92
CA THR A 300 14.59 10.83 -0.09
C THR A 300 14.47 12.14 -0.87
N TRP A 301 13.23 12.52 -1.22
CA TRP A 301 12.93 13.80 -1.86
C TRP A 301 13.33 14.99 -1.00
N MET A 302 12.87 15.05 0.26
CA MET A 302 13.17 16.13 1.20
C MET A 302 14.67 16.26 1.46
N SER A 303 15.33 15.13 1.64
CA SER A 303 16.77 15.07 1.85
C SER A 303 17.55 15.60 0.64
N SER A 304 17.10 15.27 -0.57
CA SER A 304 17.71 15.77 -1.81
C SER A 304 17.56 17.29 -1.96
N GLN A 305 16.48 17.89 -1.45
CA GLN A 305 16.30 19.34 -1.44
C GLN A 305 17.26 20.05 -0.49
N GLN A 306 17.51 19.49 0.70
CA GLN A 306 18.43 20.09 1.68
C GLN A 306 19.86 20.17 1.15
N ILE A 307 20.32 19.14 0.43
CA ILE A 307 21.66 19.15 -0.20
C ILE A 307 21.82 20.35 -1.15
N PHE A 308 20.77 20.65 -1.91
CA PHE A 308 20.81 21.72 -2.92
C PHE A 308 20.85 23.11 -2.29
N ASN A 309 20.03 23.34 -1.27
CA ASN A 309 19.96 24.64 -0.61
C ASN A 309 21.26 24.99 0.13
N ASN A 310 21.94 23.99 0.69
CA ASN A 310 23.23 24.18 1.36
C ASN A 310 24.39 24.39 0.37
N SER A 311 24.28 23.86 -0.84
CA SER A 311 25.32 24.04 -1.86
C SER A 311 25.27 25.42 -2.55
N CYS A 312 24.08 26.02 -2.66
CA CYS A 312 23.90 27.36 -3.26
C CYS A 312 24.27 28.52 -2.30
N ASN A 313 24.26 28.29 -0.99
CA ASN A 313 24.60 29.33 -0.01
C ASN A 313 26.12 29.43 0.29
N ASN A 314 26.91 28.57 -0.30
CA ASN A 314 28.39 28.53 -0.09
C ASN A 314 29.18 28.74 -1.40
N ALA A 315 28.57 29.22 -2.47
CA ALA A 315 29.16 29.68 -3.71
C ALA A 315 29.05 31.22 -3.80
#